data_bbf3b926457b029ef5564db634da2366
#
_entry.id   bbf3b926457b029ef5564db634da2366
#
_cell.length_a   1.000
_cell.length_b   1.000
_cell.length_c   1.000
_cell.angle_alpha   90.00
_cell.angle_beta   90.00
_cell.angle_gamma   90.00
#
_symmetry.space_group_name_H-M   'P 1'
#
loop_
_entity.id
_entity.type
_entity.pdbx_description
1 polymer ?
#
loop_
_entity_poly.entity_id
_entity_poly.type
_entity_poly.pdbx_seq_one_letter_code
_entity_poly.pdbx_strand_id
1 'polypeptide(L)'
;MTQFFNKAACFTDIHFGMKNNARQHNIDCENFITWFIEQAKERGSETCIFLGDWHHQRSSVNVSTLNYSVSNLKRLGEAFEKVYFIVGNHDLFYRDKREISSVIFANEIPNVHVVNEWIVEDDVAIVPWLVGDEWKKIQKIKCKYMFGHFELPHFKMNAMVEMPDIGTIRSDHFKNAGHVFTGHFHKRQHSGNISY
;
A
#
# COMPACT_ATOMS: atom_id res chain seq x y z
N MET A 1 18.06 -11.31 -17.91
CA MET A 1 17.72 -10.62 -16.67
C MET A 1 16.28 -10.96 -16.36
N THR A 2 16.01 -11.55 -15.22
CA THR A 2 14.64 -11.82 -14.77
C THR A 2 14.00 -10.49 -14.42
N GLN A 3 12.94 -10.12 -15.10
CA GLN A 3 12.18 -8.89 -14.82
C GLN A 3 11.37 -9.08 -13.53
N PHE A 4 11.36 -8.10 -12.62
CA PHE A 4 10.67 -8.19 -11.32
C PHE A 4 9.18 -8.52 -11.48
N PHE A 5 8.52 -7.96 -12.47
CA PHE A 5 7.19 -8.33 -12.98
C PHE A 5 7.03 -7.91 -14.44
N ASN A 6 6.21 -8.63 -15.19
CA ASN A 6 5.82 -8.21 -16.54
C ASN A 6 4.70 -7.18 -16.49
N LYS A 7 3.69 -7.45 -15.66
CA LYS A 7 2.53 -6.60 -15.46
C LYS A 7 2.06 -6.72 -14.02
N ALA A 8 1.88 -5.58 -13.35
CA ALA A 8 1.36 -5.53 -12.00
C ALA A 8 0.05 -4.73 -11.94
N ALA A 9 -0.88 -5.20 -11.12
CA ALA A 9 -2.08 -4.46 -10.73
C ALA A 9 -1.86 -3.90 -9.31
N CYS A 10 -2.24 -2.63 -9.10
CA CYS A 10 -2.04 -1.96 -7.81
C CYS A 10 -3.36 -1.42 -7.26
N PHE A 11 -3.51 -1.44 -5.95
CA PHE A 11 -4.54 -0.71 -5.23
C PHE A 11 -4.06 -0.34 -3.82
N THR A 12 -4.82 0.50 -3.12
CA THR A 12 -4.42 1.06 -1.83
C THR A 12 -5.63 1.43 -0.98
N ASP A 13 -5.40 1.70 0.31
CA ASP A 13 -6.32 2.38 1.23
C ASP A 13 -7.73 1.76 1.30
N ILE A 14 -7.81 0.43 1.41
CA ILE A 14 -9.11 -0.27 1.45
C ILE A 14 -9.82 -0.13 2.79
N HIS A 15 -9.07 0.04 3.89
CA HIS A 15 -9.56 0.35 5.23
C HIS A 15 -10.68 -0.55 5.74
N PHE A 16 -10.49 -1.88 5.74
CA PHE A 16 -11.42 -2.78 6.43
C PHE A 16 -11.70 -2.29 7.86
N GLY A 17 -12.98 -2.24 8.24
CA GLY A 17 -13.43 -1.75 9.55
C GLY A 17 -13.69 -0.25 9.65
N MET A 18 -13.60 0.50 8.55
CA MET A 18 -14.04 1.89 8.51
C MET A 18 -15.54 2.03 8.88
N LYS A 19 -16.00 3.25 9.16
CA LYS A 19 -17.37 3.54 9.58
C LYS A 19 -17.81 2.71 10.79
N ASN A 20 -16.96 2.67 11.82
CA ASN A 20 -17.21 1.94 13.06
C ASN A 20 -17.47 0.45 12.85
N ASN A 21 -16.66 -0.20 12.02
CA ASN A 21 -16.77 -1.60 11.64
C ASN A 21 -18.10 -1.96 10.95
N ALA A 22 -18.69 -1.01 10.22
CA ALA A 22 -19.94 -1.23 9.54
C ALA A 22 -19.84 -2.43 8.57
N ARG A 23 -20.76 -3.39 8.72
CA ARG A 23 -20.81 -4.58 7.88
C ARG A 23 -20.88 -4.22 6.38
N GLN A 24 -21.69 -3.21 6.04
CA GLN A 24 -21.84 -2.77 4.66
C GLN A 24 -20.50 -2.30 4.09
N HIS A 25 -19.70 -1.55 4.85
CA HIS A 25 -18.37 -1.13 4.39
C HIS A 25 -17.45 -2.32 4.12
N ASN A 26 -17.44 -3.33 5.00
CA ASN A 26 -16.64 -4.53 4.79
C ASN A 26 -17.10 -5.33 3.55
N ILE A 27 -18.41 -5.35 3.27
CA ILE A 27 -18.96 -5.94 2.04
C ILE A 27 -18.53 -5.13 0.81
N ASP A 28 -18.54 -3.81 0.89
CA ASP A 28 -18.09 -2.94 -0.21
C ASP A 28 -16.59 -3.17 -0.52
N CYS A 29 -15.75 -3.34 0.52
CA CYS A 29 -14.34 -3.72 0.37
C CYS A 29 -14.20 -5.09 -0.32
N GLU A 30 -14.99 -6.09 0.10
CA GLU A 30 -15.00 -7.43 -0.52
C GLU A 30 -15.41 -7.39 -1.98
N ASN A 31 -16.46 -6.61 -2.32
CA ASN A 31 -16.91 -6.41 -3.70
C ASN A 31 -15.81 -5.73 -4.55
N PHE A 32 -15.10 -4.74 -3.96
CA PHE A 32 -13.97 -4.11 -4.63
C PHE A 32 -12.85 -5.13 -4.91
N ILE A 33 -12.48 -5.98 -3.94
CA ILE A 33 -11.46 -7.03 -4.15
C ILE A 33 -11.89 -7.99 -5.25
N THR A 34 -13.17 -8.38 -5.30
CA THR A 34 -13.70 -9.24 -6.36
C THR A 34 -13.50 -8.59 -7.72
N TRP A 35 -13.98 -7.37 -7.88
CA TRP A 35 -13.82 -6.59 -9.11
C TRP A 35 -12.34 -6.39 -9.49
N PHE A 36 -11.48 -6.07 -8.51
CA PHE A 36 -10.04 -5.85 -8.74
C PHE A 36 -9.37 -7.11 -9.30
N ILE A 37 -9.66 -8.28 -8.71
CA ILE A 37 -9.12 -9.56 -9.17
C ILE A 37 -9.58 -9.85 -10.62
N GLU A 38 -10.85 -9.65 -10.93
CA GLU A 38 -11.40 -9.84 -12.27
C GLU A 38 -10.71 -8.93 -13.27
N GLN A 39 -10.59 -7.63 -12.95
CA GLN A 39 -9.95 -6.65 -13.83
C GLN A 39 -8.45 -6.92 -14.03
N ALA A 40 -7.75 -7.37 -13.00
CA ALA A 40 -6.35 -7.73 -13.09
C ALA A 40 -6.12 -8.96 -13.98
N LYS A 41 -6.93 -10.01 -13.78
CA LYS A 41 -6.89 -11.24 -14.60
C LYS A 41 -7.22 -10.97 -16.07
N GLU A 42 -8.27 -10.21 -16.35
CA GLU A 42 -8.66 -9.81 -17.70
C GLU A 42 -7.51 -9.10 -18.44
N ARG A 43 -6.69 -8.32 -17.71
CA ARG A 43 -5.54 -7.62 -18.25
C ARG A 43 -4.23 -8.43 -18.22
N GLY A 44 -4.28 -9.67 -17.74
CA GLY A 44 -3.12 -10.56 -17.63
C GLY A 44 -2.07 -10.08 -16.63
N SER A 45 -2.50 -9.53 -15.48
CA SER A 45 -1.60 -9.19 -14.38
C SER A 45 -1.44 -10.37 -13.45
N GLU A 46 -0.22 -10.86 -13.29
CA GLU A 46 0.15 -11.99 -12.42
C GLU A 46 0.67 -11.51 -11.06
N THR A 47 1.01 -10.24 -10.96
CA THR A 47 1.50 -9.61 -9.73
C THR A 47 0.51 -8.57 -9.23
N CYS A 48 0.23 -8.61 -7.93
CA CYS A 48 -0.51 -7.58 -7.20
C CYS A 48 0.43 -6.80 -6.30
N ILE A 49 0.30 -5.47 -6.25
CA ILE A 49 1.01 -4.62 -5.30
C ILE A 49 -0.02 -3.81 -4.51
N PHE A 50 -0.20 -4.17 -3.25
CA PHE A 50 -1.04 -3.42 -2.32
C PHE A 50 -0.20 -2.36 -1.62
N LEU A 51 -0.65 -1.09 -1.69
CA LEU A 51 0.15 0.06 -1.30
C LEU A 51 -0.12 0.56 0.13
N GLY A 52 -0.74 -0.26 0.98
CA GLY A 52 -0.91 0.03 2.41
C GLY A 52 -2.32 0.45 2.83
N ASP A 53 -2.52 0.49 4.14
CA ASP A 53 -3.77 0.79 4.83
C ASP A 53 -4.88 -0.24 4.56
N TRP A 54 -4.59 -1.50 4.95
CA TRP A 54 -5.54 -2.62 4.88
C TRP A 54 -6.62 -2.51 5.95
N HIS A 55 -6.24 -2.23 7.19
CA HIS A 55 -7.17 -1.97 8.29
C HIS A 55 -7.34 -0.47 8.54
N HIS A 56 -8.53 -0.10 9.07
CA HIS A 56 -8.78 1.29 9.43
C HIS A 56 -8.28 1.66 10.83
N GLN A 57 -8.36 0.73 11.79
CA GLN A 57 -8.00 0.99 13.18
C GLN A 57 -6.71 0.27 13.57
N ARG A 58 -5.80 1.02 14.21
CA ARG A 58 -4.47 0.54 14.63
C ARG A 58 -4.49 -0.33 15.87
N SER A 59 -5.33 0.04 16.87
CA SER A 59 -5.27 -0.52 18.22
C SER A 59 -6.10 -1.77 18.41
N SER A 60 -7.06 -2.03 17.54
CA SER A 60 -7.97 -3.18 17.64
C SER A 60 -8.60 -3.52 16.30
N VAL A 61 -8.83 -4.79 16.06
CA VAL A 61 -9.58 -5.27 14.90
C VAL A 61 -10.81 -5.99 15.38
N ASN A 62 -11.99 -5.53 14.94
CA ASN A 62 -13.25 -6.20 15.23
C ASN A 62 -13.29 -7.59 14.61
N VAL A 63 -13.85 -8.59 15.31
CA VAL A 63 -13.90 -10.00 14.86
C VAL A 63 -14.55 -10.14 13.47
N SER A 64 -15.65 -9.45 13.21
CA SER A 64 -16.29 -9.47 11.88
C SER A 64 -15.37 -8.89 10.81
N THR A 65 -14.76 -7.74 11.10
CA THR A 65 -13.76 -7.10 10.20
C THR A 65 -12.59 -8.03 9.93
N LEU A 66 -12.06 -8.71 10.96
CA LEU A 66 -10.96 -9.66 10.82
C LEU A 66 -11.31 -10.81 9.87
N ASN A 67 -12.53 -11.35 9.96
CA ASN A 67 -12.99 -12.41 9.05
C ASN A 67 -13.00 -11.94 7.58
N TYR A 68 -13.57 -10.77 7.28
CA TYR A 68 -13.51 -10.19 5.93
C TYR A 68 -12.08 -9.96 5.46
N SER A 69 -11.26 -9.38 6.34
CA SER A 69 -9.87 -9.04 6.09
C SER A 69 -9.04 -10.27 5.69
N VAL A 70 -9.06 -11.32 6.52
CA VAL A 70 -8.31 -12.57 6.27
C VAL A 70 -8.82 -13.30 5.03
N SER A 71 -10.15 -13.41 4.87
CA SER A 71 -10.75 -14.08 3.71
C SER A 71 -10.34 -13.40 2.40
N ASN A 72 -10.41 -12.08 2.35
CA ASN A 72 -10.10 -11.34 1.13
C ASN A 72 -8.60 -11.33 0.80
N LEU A 73 -7.72 -11.31 1.82
CA LEU A 73 -6.29 -11.42 1.56
C LEU A 73 -5.90 -12.82 1.05
N LYS A 74 -6.54 -13.90 1.57
CA LYS A 74 -6.38 -15.25 1.02
C LYS A 74 -6.78 -15.30 -0.46
N ARG A 75 -7.92 -14.70 -0.82
CA ARG A 75 -8.38 -14.62 -2.22
C ARG A 75 -7.37 -13.91 -3.13
N LEU A 76 -6.70 -12.86 -2.63
CA LEU A 76 -5.61 -12.21 -3.38
C LEU A 76 -4.42 -13.16 -3.57
N GLY A 77 -3.97 -13.84 -2.50
CA GLY A 77 -2.89 -14.83 -2.59
C GLY A 77 -3.19 -16.00 -3.54
N GLU A 78 -4.47 -16.42 -3.65
CA GLU A 78 -4.92 -17.45 -4.58
C GLU A 78 -5.03 -16.95 -6.02
N ALA A 79 -5.29 -15.63 -6.20
CA ALA A 79 -5.57 -15.05 -7.50
C ALA A 79 -4.30 -14.61 -8.25
N PHE A 80 -3.21 -14.32 -7.54
CA PHE A 80 -1.96 -13.80 -8.09
C PHE A 80 -0.79 -14.73 -7.75
N GLU A 81 0.19 -14.80 -8.64
CA GLU A 81 1.44 -15.54 -8.39
C GLU A 81 2.26 -14.88 -7.26
N LYS A 82 2.20 -13.55 -7.18
CA LYS A 82 2.84 -12.75 -6.13
C LYS A 82 1.95 -11.59 -5.71
N VAL A 83 1.82 -11.40 -4.41
CA VAL A 83 1.20 -10.23 -3.80
C VAL A 83 2.24 -9.54 -2.93
N TYR A 84 2.70 -8.37 -3.32
CA TYR A 84 3.52 -7.52 -2.45
C TYR A 84 2.58 -6.68 -1.59
N PHE A 85 2.65 -6.90 -0.30
CA PHE A 85 1.75 -6.26 0.67
C PHE A 85 2.53 -5.22 1.47
N ILE A 86 2.40 -3.95 1.09
CA ILE A 86 2.99 -2.83 1.83
C ILE A 86 2.14 -2.57 3.07
N VAL A 87 2.79 -2.46 4.22
CA VAL A 87 2.16 -2.09 5.48
C VAL A 87 2.04 -0.57 5.53
N GLY A 88 0.82 -0.05 5.62
CA GLY A 88 0.53 1.37 5.74
C GLY A 88 0.53 1.84 7.20
N ASN A 89 0.36 3.14 7.40
CA ASN A 89 0.38 3.70 8.76
C ASN A 89 -0.82 3.30 9.63
N HIS A 90 -1.96 2.94 9.03
CA HIS A 90 -3.11 2.41 9.76
C HIS A 90 -2.97 0.93 10.14
N ASP A 91 -2.08 0.20 9.48
CA ASP A 91 -1.80 -1.19 9.81
C ASP A 91 -0.84 -1.34 10.99
N LEU A 92 -0.12 -0.29 11.36
CA LEU A 92 0.87 -0.27 12.44
C LEU A 92 0.26 0.19 13.76
N PHE A 93 0.56 -0.50 14.85
CA PHE A 93 0.14 -0.06 16.19
C PHE A 93 0.81 1.28 16.57
N TYR A 94 2.12 1.39 16.37
CA TYR A 94 2.86 2.64 16.50
C TYR A 94 3.06 3.27 15.11
N ARG A 95 2.81 4.56 14.97
CA ARG A 95 3.00 5.26 13.69
C ARG A 95 4.49 5.36 13.28
N ASP A 96 5.37 5.34 14.26
CA ASP A 96 6.81 5.55 14.14
C ASP A 96 7.66 4.27 14.25
N LYS A 97 7.00 3.09 14.35
CA LYS A 97 7.66 1.79 14.46
C LYS A 97 6.87 0.70 13.75
N ARG A 98 7.57 -0.27 13.13
CA ARG A 98 6.96 -1.39 12.41
C ARG A 98 6.90 -2.72 13.19
N GLU A 99 7.28 -2.72 14.48
CA GLU A 99 7.39 -3.94 15.30
C GLU A 99 6.05 -4.64 15.57
N ILE A 100 4.94 -3.89 15.61
CA ILE A 100 3.60 -4.44 15.85
C ILE A 100 2.67 -3.98 14.73
N SER A 101 2.07 -4.96 14.04
CA SER A 101 1.16 -4.72 12.92
C SER A 101 -0.12 -5.53 13.08
N SER A 102 -1.26 -4.93 12.71
CA SER A 102 -2.56 -5.60 12.67
C SER A 102 -2.68 -6.64 11.56
N VAL A 103 -1.74 -6.63 10.61
CA VAL A 103 -1.72 -7.50 9.42
C VAL A 103 -0.66 -8.60 9.50
N ILE A 104 -0.19 -8.93 10.70
CA ILE A 104 0.83 -9.98 10.90
C ILE A 104 0.44 -11.33 10.31
N PHE A 105 -0.87 -11.66 10.28
CA PHE A 105 -1.41 -12.88 9.69
C PHE A 105 -1.14 -13.00 8.18
N ALA A 106 -0.83 -11.90 7.51
CA ALA A 106 -0.52 -11.88 6.08
C ALA A 106 0.74 -12.69 5.74
N ASN A 107 1.67 -12.84 6.69
CA ASN A 107 2.88 -13.66 6.53
C ASN A 107 2.57 -15.17 6.38
N GLU A 108 1.39 -15.61 6.83
CA GLU A 108 0.98 -17.02 6.80
C GLU A 108 0.17 -17.36 5.53
N ILE A 109 -0.06 -16.38 4.65
CA ILE A 109 -0.83 -16.58 3.43
C ILE A 109 0.13 -16.86 2.26
N PRO A 110 0.01 -18.00 1.57
CA PRO A 110 0.82 -18.31 0.42
C PRO A 110 0.77 -17.19 -0.64
N ASN A 111 1.89 -16.96 -1.33
CA ASN A 111 2.05 -15.94 -2.36
C ASN A 111 1.95 -14.48 -1.88
N VAL A 112 1.70 -14.23 -0.57
CA VAL A 112 1.70 -12.88 0.01
C VAL A 112 3.05 -12.60 0.65
N HIS A 113 3.71 -11.54 0.18
CA HIS A 113 5.00 -11.07 0.67
C HIS A 113 4.80 -9.75 1.40
N VAL A 114 4.80 -9.80 2.74
CA VAL A 114 4.66 -8.58 3.55
C VAL A 114 5.95 -7.78 3.48
N VAL A 115 5.83 -6.54 3.03
CA VAL A 115 6.96 -5.62 2.84
C VAL A 115 7.19 -4.83 4.13
N ASN A 116 8.00 -5.39 5.02
CA ASN A 116 8.48 -4.72 6.25
C ASN A 116 9.83 -4.05 6.04
N GLU A 117 10.62 -4.52 5.08
CA GLU A 117 11.91 -3.98 4.67
C GLU A 117 11.86 -3.53 3.22
N TRP A 118 12.77 -2.65 2.85
CA TRP A 118 12.86 -2.12 1.49
C TRP A 118 13.28 -3.23 0.51
N ILE A 119 12.52 -3.37 -0.57
CA ILE A 119 12.89 -4.21 -1.72
C ILE A 119 13.36 -3.25 -2.82
N VAL A 120 14.60 -3.42 -3.28
CA VAL A 120 15.15 -2.64 -4.41
C VAL A 120 15.83 -3.63 -5.33
N GLU A 121 15.18 -3.95 -6.43
CA GLU A 121 15.60 -5.00 -7.36
C GLU A 121 15.07 -4.70 -8.77
N ASP A 122 15.84 -5.01 -9.82
CA ASP A 122 15.44 -4.93 -11.22
C ASP A 122 14.73 -3.61 -11.64
N ASP A 123 15.27 -2.46 -11.24
CA ASP A 123 14.65 -1.15 -11.49
C ASP A 123 13.31 -0.90 -10.77
N VAL A 124 12.94 -1.75 -9.81
CA VAL A 124 11.75 -1.60 -8.95
C VAL A 124 12.16 -1.37 -7.51
N ALA A 125 11.50 -0.44 -6.83
CA ALA A 125 11.59 -0.24 -5.40
C ALA A 125 10.21 -0.40 -4.77
N ILE A 126 10.09 -1.24 -3.73
CA ILE A 126 8.88 -1.35 -2.91
C ILE A 126 9.27 -0.96 -1.49
N VAL A 127 8.60 0.08 -0.98
CA VAL A 127 8.99 0.80 0.22
C VAL A 127 7.86 0.77 1.24
N PRO A 128 8.07 0.21 2.45
CA PRO A 128 7.06 0.23 3.50
C PRO A 128 6.82 1.64 4.03
N TRP A 129 5.78 1.84 4.87
CA TRP A 129 5.61 3.09 5.60
C TRP A 129 6.91 3.51 6.27
N LEU A 130 7.34 4.73 6.02
CA LEU A 130 8.62 5.25 6.50
C LEU A 130 8.58 5.58 7.98
N VAL A 131 9.57 5.13 8.74
CA VAL A 131 9.71 5.41 10.16
C VAL A 131 11.01 6.15 10.44
N GLY A 132 10.97 7.07 11.40
CA GLY A 132 12.13 7.87 11.78
C GLY A 132 12.76 8.61 10.58
N ASP A 133 14.06 8.43 10.41
CA ASP A 133 14.88 9.11 9.39
C ASP A 133 14.96 8.36 8.04
N GLU A 134 14.18 7.32 7.84
CA GLU A 134 14.25 6.49 6.62
C GLU A 134 13.96 7.28 5.34
N TRP A 135 13.15 8.33 5.42
CA TRP A 135 12.89 9.21 4.27
C TRP A 135 14.18 9.76 3.63
N LYS A 136 15.28 9.90 4.38
CA LYS A 136 16.60 10.35 3.87
C LYS A 136 17.21 9.35 2.89
N LYS A 137 16.76 8.09 2.88
CA LYS A 137 17.24 7.06 1.95
C LYS A 137 16.61 7.17 0.57
N ILE A 138 15.40 7.73 0.44
CA ILE A 138 14.62 7.80 -0.81
C ILE A 138 15.46 8.39 -1.96
N GLN A 139 16.08 9.52 -1.73
CA GLN A 139 16.87 10.23 -2.75
C GLN A 139 18.08 9.46 -3.29
N LYS A 140 18.50 8.39 -2.60
CA LYS A 140 19.62 7.53 -3.01
C LYS A 140 19.20 6.40 -3.92
N ILE A 141 17.88 6.13 -4.02
CA ILE A 141 17.35 5.04 -4.81
C ILE A 141 17.13 5.50 -6.23
N LYS A 142 17.74 4.78 -7.18
CA LYS A 142 17.48 4.93 -8.60
C LYS A 142 16.69 3.73 -9.07
N CYS A 143 15.48 3.96 -9.60
CA CYS A 143 14.60 2.90 -10.10
C CYS A 143 13.68 3.46 -11.19
N LYS A 144 13.10 2.57 -11.99
CA LYS A 144 12.09 2.92 -12.98
C LYS A 144 10.72 3.10 -12.31
N TYR A 145 10.40 2.22 -11.36
CA TYR A 145 9.14 2.23 -10.62
C TYR A 145 9.40 2.18 -9.11
N MET A 146 8.72 3.04 -8.36
CA MET A 146 8.71 2.99 -6.91
C MET A 146 7.28 2.88 -6.42
N PHE A 147 7.04 1.95 -5.49
CA PHE A 147 5.75 1.70 -4.85
C PHE A 147 5.91 1.96 -3.35
N GLY A 148 4.94 2.64 -2.74
CA GLY A 148 5.02 2.93 -1.31
C GLY A 148 3.73 3.47 -0.73
N HIS A 149 3.83 3.92 0.52
CA HIS A 149 2.75 4.58 1.25
C HIS A 149 3.32 5.84 1.88
N PHE A 150 3.23 6.98 1.17
CA PHE A 150 3.96 8.19 1.51
C PHE A 150 3.04 9.35 1.88
N GLU A 151 3.41 10.10 2.92
CA GLU A 151 2.74 11.33 3.34
C GLU A 151 3.53 12.53 2.82
N LEU A 152 3.15 13.03 1.63
CA LEU A 152 3.89 14.08 0.94
C LEU A 152 3.21 15.46 1.06
N PRO A 153 3.98 16.53 1.35
CA PRO A 153 3.45 17.88 1.36
C PRO A 153 2.96 18.29 -0.03
N HIS A 154 2.05 19.25 -0.04
CA HIS A 154 1.45 19.85 -1.26
C HIS A 154 0.51 18.92 -2.03
N PHE A 155 0.27 17.69 -1.56
CA PHE A 155 -0.81 16.85 -2.05
C PHE A 155 -2.07 17.04 -1.20
N LYS A 156 -3.23 16.84 -1.82
CA LYS A 156 -4.53 17.04 -1.17
C LYS A 156 -4.88 15.84 -0.30
N MET A 157 -5.03 16.07 0.98
CA MET A 157 -5.53 15.09 1.95
C MET A 157 -7.02 14.80 1.71
N ASN A 158 -7.77 15.86 1.33
CA ASN A 158 -9.20 15.81 0.98
C ASN A 158 -9.52 16.95 0.00
N ALA A 159 -10.81 17.22 -0.23
CA ALA A 159 -11.24 18.24 -1.19
C ALA A 159 -10.75 19.66 -0.83
N MET A 160 -10.53 19.96 0.46
CA MET A 160 -10.27 21.30 0.96
C MET A 160 -8.89 21.48 1.62
N VAL A 161 -8.26 20.38 2.05
CA VAL A 161 -7.03 20.44 2.85
C VAL A 161 -5.87 19.84 2.07
N GLU A 162 -4.78 20.60 2.00
CA GLU A 162 -3.50 20.18 1.45
C GLU A 162 -2.53 19.87 2.58
N MET A 163 -1.71 18.83 2.40
CA MET A 163 -0.71 18.43 3.40
C MET A 163 0.36 19.53 3.51
N PRO A 164 0.58 20.11 4.72
CA PRO A 164 1.64 21.09 4.91
C PRO A 164 3.03 20.45 4.84
N ASP A 165 4.03 21.24 4.47
CA ASP A 165 5.43 20.80 4.60
C ASP A 165 5.86 20.82 6.07
N ILE A 166 6.15 19.64 6.61
CA ILE A 166 6.61 19.46 7.99
C ILE A 166 8.13 19.25 8.08
N GLY A 167 8.87 19.51 6.99
CA GLY A 167 10.32 19.47 6.97
C GLY A 167 10.93 18.06 6.87
N THR A 168 10.15 17.06 6.45
CA THR A 168 10.60 15.67 6.27
C THR A 168 10.68 15.31 4.78
N ILE A 169 9.95 14.27 4.37
CA ILE A 169 9.91 13.81 2.98
C ILE A 169 9.22 14.85 2.07
N ARG A 170 9.76 15.04 0.86
CA ARG A 170 9.22 15.93 -0.19
C ARG A 170 9.32 15.29 -1.55
N SER A 171 8.58 15.82 -2.52
CA SER A 171 8.54 15.31 -3.90
C SER A 171 9.90 15.29 -4.59
N ASP A 172 10.78 16.25 -4.29
CA ASP A 172 12.13 16.34 -4.87
C ASP A 172 13.07 15.19 -4.43
N HIS A 173 12.76 14.51 -3.32
CA HIS A 173 13.49 13.30 -2.93
C HIS A 173 13.29 12.13 -3.91
N PHE A 174 12.22 12.15 -4.69
CA PHE A 174 11.88 11.09 -5.66
C PHE A 174 12.40 11.34 -7.09
N LYS A 175 13.24 12.34 -7.30
CA LYS A 175 13.75 12.71 -8.63
C LYS A 175 14.51 11.60 -9.37
N ASN A 176 15.03 10.61 -8.65
CA ASN A 176 15.76 9.49 -9.21
C ASN A 176 14.86 8.28 -9.53
N ALA A 177 13.56 8.34 -9.19
CA ALA A 177 12.56 7.36 -9.59
C ALA A 177 11.85 7.82 -10.88
N GLY A 178 11.64 6.90 -11.82
CA GLY A 178 10.91 7.23 -13.06
C GLY A 178 9.43 7.50 -12.80
N HIS A 179 8.77 6.60 -12.07
CA HIS A 179 7.38 6.71 -11.64
C HIS A 179 7.22 6.27 -10.20
N VAL A 180 6.44 7.01 -9.42
CA VAL A 180 6.11 6.70 -8.02
C VAL A 180 4.62 6.50 -7.89
N PHE A 181 4.21 5.34 -7.39
CA PHE A 181 2.83 5.01 -7.05
C PHE A 181 2.71 4.88 -5.54
N THR A 182 1.78 5.61 -4.94
CA THR A 182 1.68 5.67 -3.49
C THR A 182 0.23 5.68 -3.00
N GLY A 183 -0.01 5.07 -1.83
CA GLY A 183 -1.20 5.24 -1.03
C GLY A 183 -1.11 6.40 -0.06
N HIS A 184 -1.99 6.46 0.92
CA HIS A 184 -2.17 7.39 2.01
C HIS A 184 -3.21 8.47 1.76
N PHE A 185 -3.20 9.17 0.62
CA PHE A 185 -4.21 10.18 0.31
C PHE A 185 -5.27 9.61 -0.63
N HIS A 186 -6.53 9.54 -0.17
CA HIS A 186 -7.61 8.86 -0.86
C HIS A 186 -8.10 9.58 -2.12
N LYS A 187 -7.59 10.77 -2.39
CA LYS A 187 -7.92 11.52 -3.61
C LYS A 187 -6.94 11.15 -4.71
N ARG A 188 -7.45 10.60 -5.82
CA ARG A 188 -6.63 10.41 -7.02
C ARG A 188 -6.04 11.74 -7.47
N GLN A 189 -4.72 11.82 -7.54
CA GLN A 189 -3.97 13.01 -7.92
C GLN A 189 -2.61 12.64 -8.48
N HIS A 190 -2.03 13.55 -9.25
CA HIS A 190 -0.74 13.36 -9.89
C HIS A 190 0.05 14.66 -9.88
N SER A 191 1.34 14.58 -9.58
CA SER A 191 2.26 15.72 -9.67
C SER A 191 3.67 15.21 -9.99
N GLY A 192 4.25 15.75 -11.08
CA GLY A 192 5.55 15.29 -11.58
C GLY A 192 5.53 13.81 -11.94
N ASN A 193 6.38 13.00 -11.28
CA ASN A 193 6.44 11.55 -11.44
C ASN A 193 5.65 10.78 -10.36
N ILE A 194 4.89 11.45 -9.48
CA ILE A 194 4.19 10.87 -8.33
C ILE A 194 2.69 10.80 -8.60
N SER A 195 2.10 9.63 -8.32
CA SER A 195 0.67 9.34 -8.45
C SER A 195 0.12 8.71 -7.18
N TYR A 196 -0.99 9.28 -6.67
CA TYR A 196 -1.85 8.72 -5.63
C TYR A 196 -3.07 8.09 -6.25
#